data_9ce5faee21328532cad5dcb5454b7edb
#
_entry.id   9ce5faee21328532cad5dcb5454b7edb
#
_cell.length_a   1.000
_cell.length_b   1.000
_cell.length_c   1.000
_cell.angle_alpha   90.00
_cell.angle_beta   90.00
_cell.angle_gamma   90.00
#
_symmetry.space_group_name_H-M   'P 1'
#
loop_
_entity.id
_entity.type
_entity.pdbx_description
1 polymer ?
#
loop_
_entity_poly.entity_id
_entity_poly.type
_entity_poly.pdbx_seq_one_letter_code
_entity_poly.pdbx_strand_id
1 'polypeptide(L)'
;MNEKTAGHEHTGLGAELKVLLREPPLLISILAVFLLFAVFIIYPFAKILLVPTAADWMRAITGKEFIQVFGNTIFSSLIATATAIVFGFLFAYGINYTNMPCKRFFQVVALLPTMAPSVVTGLAFIMLFGRRGFITWQLLHLKVDLYGPFGLWVAQTIAFFPLAYITISGVLKSISPNLELAAQNLGARGWYLFRTVTLRLATPGLASAFLLVAINSLADFGNPMLVGGNYHVLATEAYTQVTGAWDLPMGATLSVFLVIPTLIVFFVQRYYLEKNSYVTVTGKPVAGLIRVTAGPMATGLLWAFCMLLCLAILMIIGVVILFAFTTAFGYDYTFTLDYFREGVLQSNVMAHSWVASMATAAITTVLGIALAFLTIRKKFPGRTVMDFLAMLPVSLPGTFIGLAMILAFNDGVLEMTGTLAIIILGMSLRQLPVGYRQAVAGLKQIEGSLEQASTNLGANSFTTFRKIVLPMLKNSLSVSFVYAFMRSMNTLSTVIFLVSPEWNLASINIMSLANQGFLPTGKCQVFLGNSFDCR
;
A
#
# COMPACT_ATOMS: atom_id res chain seq x y z
N MET A 1 0.17 7.74 50.47
CA MET A 1 -1.14 8.37 50.75
C MET A 1 -1.88 8.43 49.42
N ASN A 2 -3.02 7.81 49.36
CA ASN A 2 -3.80 7.36 48.23
C ASN A 2 -4.14 8.45 47.22
N GLU A 3 -3.68 8.34 45.97
CA GLU A 3 -4.38 8.90 44.80
C GLU A 3 -5.14 7.79 44.10
N LYS A 4 -6.44 7.88 44.26
CA LYS A 4 -7.44 6.98 43.73
C LYS A 4 -7.41 7.02 42.18
N THR A 5 -7.22 5.86 41.60
CA THR A 5 -7.65 5.45 40.26
C THR A 5 -8.94 6.17 39.85
N ALA A 6 -8.82 7.08 38.88
CA ALA A 6 -9.97 7.68 38.21
C ALA A 6 -10.74 6.54 37.50
N GLY A 7 -11.93 6.23 38.05
CA GLY A 7 -12.79 5.17 37.58
C GLY A 7 -13.16 5.32 36.11
N HIS A 8 -12.96 4.27 35.34
CA HIS A 8 -13.69 4.03 34.11
C HIS A 8 -15.17 3.86 34.50
N GLU A 9 -15.92 4.94 34.49
CA GLU A 9 -17.38 4.85 34.47
C GLU A 9 -17.79 4.09 33.21
N HIS A 10 -18.16 2.85 33.35
CA HIS A 10 -18.98 2.11 32.40
C HIS A 10 -20.36 2.81 32.37
N THR A 11 -20.46 3.84 31.55
CA THR A 11 -21.77 4.37 31.16
C THR A 11 -22.49 3.23 30.44
N GLY A 12 -23.53 2.68 31.04
CA GLY A 12 -24.25 1.53 30.50
C GLY A 12 -24.79 1.83 29.11
N LEU A 13 -24.85 0.83 28.24
CA LEU A 13 -25.38 0.87 26.87
C LEU A 13 -26.65 1.75 26.74
N GLY A 14 -27.51 1.74 27.77
CA GLY A 14 -28.73 2.55 27.83
C GLY A 14 -28.49 4.07 27.95
N ALA A 15 -27.41 4.49 28.58
CA ALA A 15 -27.05 5.92 28.68
C ALA A 15 -26.47 6.45 27.36
N GLU A 16 -25.64 5.67 26.68
CA GLU A 16 -25.12 6.01 25.36
C GLU A 16 -26.25 6.09 24.30
N LEU A 17 -27.21 5.17 24.31
CA LEU A 17 -28.38 5.19 23.45
C LEU A 17 -29.27 6.43 23.69
N LYS A 18 -29.49 6.83 24.95
CA LYS A 18 -30.27 8.04 25.28
C LYS A 18 -29.61 9.32 24.76
N VAL A 19 -28.28 9.40 24.77
CA VAL A 19 -27.55 10.55 24.22
C VAL A 19 -27.70 10.60 22.70
N LEU A 20 -27.59 9.46 22.02
CA LEU A 20 -27.76 9.34 20.57
C LEU A 20 -29.15 9.77 20.11
N LEU A 21 -30.22 9.39 20.85
CA LEU A 21 -31.59 9.75 20.51
C LEU A 21 -31.87 11.27 20.69
N ARG A 22 -31.04 11.98 21.47
CA ARG A 22 -31.11 13.43 21.64
C ARG A 22 -30.39 14.22 20.55
N GLU A 23 -29.50 13.60 19.79
CA GLU A 23 -28.79 14.22 18.66
C GLU A 23 -29.14 13.52 17.33
N PRO A 24 -30.33 13.76 16.71
CA PRO A 24 -30.75 13.07 15.48
C PRO A 24 -29.73 13.13 14.32
N PRO A 25 -29.00 14.25 14.07
CA PRO A 25 -28.01 14.30 13.00
C PRO A 25 -26.84 13.34 13.24
N LEU A 26 -26.46 13.11 14.49
CA LEU A 26 -25.41 12.16 14.85
C LEU A 26 -25.86 10.72 14.61
N LEU A 27 -27.08 10.39 15.03
CA LEU A 27 -27.67 9.07 14.81
C LEU A 27 -27.75 8.74 13.31
N ILE A 28 -28.25 9.69 12.51
CA ILE A 28 -28.35 9.54 11.04
C ILE A 28 -26.96 9.31 10.43
N SER A 29 -25.95 10.06 10.88
CA SER A 29 -24.57 9.90 10.38
C SER A 29 -23.99 8.52 10.71
N ILE A 30 -24.23 8.01 11.91
CA ILE A 30 -23.78 6.66 12.33
C ILE A 30 -24.48 5.58 11.51
N LEU A 31 -25.81 5.68 11.36
CA LEU A 31 -26.60 4.72 10.57
C LEU A 31 -26.19 4.74 9.08
N ALA A 32 -25.96 5.92 8.51
CA ALA A 32 -25.51 6.06 7.13
C ALA A 32 -24.15 5.39 6.90
N VAL A 33 -23.21 5.53 7.85
CA VAL A 33 -21.90 4.88 7.79
C VAL A 33 -22.03 3.35 7.93
N PHE A 34 -22.85 2.86 8.86
CA PHE A 34 -23.08 1.41 8.97
C PHE A 34 -23.77 0.83 7.74
N LEU A 35 -24.72 1.55 7.14
CA LEU A 35 -25.35 1.16 5.88
C LEU A 35 -24.32 1.12 4.74
N LEU A 36 -23.44 2.11 4.65
CA LEU A 36 -22.34 2.12 3.68
C LEU A 36 -21.42 0.91 3.86
N PHE A 37 -21.04 0.59 5.10
CA PHE A 37 -20.25 -0.61 5.37
C PHE A 37 -21.00 -1.91 5.06
N ALA A 38 -22.30 -1.97 5.37
CA ALA A 38 -23.11 -3.14 5.05
C ALA A 38 -23.18 -3.40 3.54
N VAL A 39 -23.41 -2.35 2.76
CA VAL A 39 -23.58 -2.46 1.30
C VAL A 39 -22.24 -2.65 0.59
N PHE A 40 -21.18 -1.92 0.96
CA PHE A 40 -19.94 -1.90 0.18
C PHE A 40 -18.79 -2.72 0.77
N ILE A 41 -18.91 -3.21 2.01
CA ILE A 41 -17.91 -4.11 2.60
C ILE A 41 -18.54 -5.46 2.89
N ILE A 42 -19.58 -5.51 3.74
CA ILE A 42 -20.11 -6.78 4.25
C ILE A 42 -20.78 -7.58 3.13
N TYR A 43 -21.63 -6.94 2.30
CA TYR A 43 -22.34 -7.60 1.22
C TYR A 43 -21.41 -8.19 0.14
N PRO A 44 -20.40 -7.48 -0.41
CA PRO A 44 -19.43 -8.06 -1.33
C PRO A 44 -18.63 -9.21 -0.71
N PHE A 45 -18.27 -9.11 0.58
CA PHE A 45 -17.56 -10.18 1.26
C PHE A 45 -18.43 -11.43 1.47
N ALA A 46 -19.69 -11.24 1.79
CA ALA A 46 -20.62 -12.36 1.88
C ALA A 46 -20.80 -13.04 0.52
N LYS A 47 -20.92 -12.24 -0.55
CA LYS A 47 -21.06 -12.78 -1.91
C LYS A 47 -19.87 -13.62 -2.34
N ILE A 48 -18.64 -13.14 -2.20
CA ILE A 48 -17.43 -13.89 -2.61
C ILE A 48 -17.25 -15.19 -1.81
N LEU A 49 -17.73 -15.24 -0.56
CA LEU A 49 -17.71 -16.46 0.27
C LEU A 49 -18.81 -17.46 -0.10
N LEU A 50 -19.94 -16.99 -0.63
CA LEU A 50 -21.10 -17.80 -0.98
C LEU A 50 -21.09 -18.35 -2.42
N VAL A 51 -20.28 -17.77 -3.31
CA VAL A 51 -20.18 -18.21 -4.71
C VAL A 51 -19.54 -19.60 -4.84
N PRO A 52 -18.41 -19.93 -4.15
CA PRO A 52 -17.83 -21.26 -4.22
C PRO A 52 -18.70 -22.30 -3.54
N THR A 53 -18.86 -23.44 -4.18
CA THR A 53 -19.51 -24.63 -3.62
C THR A 53 -18.54 -25.42 -2.74
N ALA A 54 -19.08 -26.38 -1.96
CA ALA A 54 -18.24 -27.29 -1.17
C ALA A 54 -17.27 -28.11 -2.07
N ALA A 55 -17.67 -28.40 -3.29
CA ALA A 55 -16.82 -29.10 -4.27
C ALA A 55 -15.64 -28.21 -4.72
N ASP A 56 -15.84 -26.89 -4.90
CA ASP A 56 -14.76 -25.96 -5.28
C ASP A 56 -13.73 -25.82 -4.17
N TRP A 57 -14.19 -25.72 -2.91
CA TRP A 57 -13.30 -25.71 -1.74
C TRP A 57 -12.45 -26.99 -1.66
N MET A 58 -13.09 -28.15 -1.87
CA MET A 58 -12.40 -29.44 -1.83
C MET A 58 -11.40 -29.57 -2.98
N ARG A 59 -11.80 -29.18 -4.21
CA ARG A 59 -10.93 -29.15 -5.39
C ARG A 59 -9.70 -28.28 -5.18
N ALA A 60 -9.87 -27.09 -4.57
CA ALA A 60 -8.76 -26.22 -4.23
C ALA A 60 -7.80 -26.89 -3.23
N ILE A 61 -8.30 -27.40 -2.09
CA ILE A 61 -7.45 -27.94 -1.02
C ILE A 61 -6.73 -29.23 -1.42
N THR A 62 -7.37 -30.08 -2.21
CA THR A 62 -6.79 -31.37 -2.64
C THR A 62 -5.91 -31.26 -3.89
N GLY A 63 -5.99 -30.14 -4.62
CA GLY A 63 -5.21 -29.90 -5.82
C GLY A 63 -3.72 -29.71 -5.53
N LYS A 64 -2.85 -30.49 -6.17
CA LYS A 64 -1.38 -30.34 -6.02
C LYS A 64 -0.91 -28.94 -6.42
N GLU A 65 -1.53 -28.37 -7.44
CA GLU A 65 -1.24 -27.04 -7.94
C GLU A 65 -1.54 -25.97 -6.89
N PHE A 66 -2.64 -26.11 -6.14
CA PHE A 66 -3.00 -25.17 -5.07
C PHE A 66 -1.93 -25.14 -3.98
N ILE A 67 -1.48 -26.28 -3.50
CA ILE A 67 -0.46 -26.36 -2.45
C ILE A 67 0.84 -25.67 -2.92
N GLN A 68 1.21 -25.88 -4.18
CA GLN A 68 2.38 -25.24 -4.77
C GLN A 68 2.19 -23.72 -4.86
N VAL A 69 1.08 -23.24 -5.40
CA VAL A 69 0.78 -21.79 -5.56
C VAL A 69 0.67 -21.09 -4.21
N PHE A 70 0.04 -21.74 -3.23
CA PHE A 70 -0.02 -21.24 -1.86
C PHE A 70 1.38 -21.15 -1.24
N GLY A 71 2.18 -22.22 -1.36
CA GLY A 71 3.57 -22.24 -0.91
C GLY A 71 4.43 -21.17 -1.57
N ASN A 72 4.30 -21.01 -2.88
CA ASN A 72 4.96 -19.96 -3.66
C ASN A 72 4.62 -18.56 -3.13
N THR A 73 3.34 -18.31 -2.82
CA THR A 73 2.88 -17.02 -2.30
C THR A 73 3.51 -16.69 -0.96
N ILE A 74 3.51 -17.63 -0.04
CA ILE A 74 4.11 -17.43 1.30
C ILE A 74 5.63 -17.27 1.19
N PHE A 75 6.29 -18.14 0.42
CA PHE A 75 7.75 -18.14 0.30
C PHE A 75 8.27 -16.85 -0.36
N SER A 76 7.71 -16.46 -1.52
CA SER A 76 8.13 -15.23 -2.21
C SER A 76 7.89 -14.00 -1.35
N SER A 77 6.72 -13.92 -0.69
CA SER A 77 6.40 -12.78 0.18
C SER A 77 7.30 -12.69 1.40
N LEU A 78 7.63 -13.81 2.05
CA LEU A 78 8.53 -13.82 3.21
C LEU A 78 9.95 -13.42 2.83
N ILE A 79 10.49 -13.97 1.76
CA ILE A 79 11.86 -13.66 1.29
C ILE A 79 11.95 -12.18 0.87
N ALA A 80 11.00 -11.69 0.06
CA ALA A 80 10.97 -10.31 -0.38
C ALA A 80 10.81 -9.34 0.81
N THR A 81 9.95 -9.67 1.77
CA THR A 81 9.77 -8.89 3.00
C THR A 81 11.04 -8.85 3.83
N ALA A 82 11.67 -10.00 4.07
CA ALA A 82 12.90 -10.08 4.85
C ALA A 82 14.02 -9.23 4.24
N THR A 83 14.23 -9.35 2.93
CA THR A 83 15.27 -8.56 2.22
C THR A 83 14.92 -7.08 2.16
N ALA A 84 13.65 -6.70 1.93
CA ALA A 84 13.22 -5.32 1.96
C ALA A 84 13.41 -4.67 3.35
N ILE A 85 13.18 -5.43 4.43
CA ILE A 85 13.42 -4.95 5.81
C ILE A 85 14.92 -4.78 6.07
N VAL A 86 15.76 -5.73 5.65
CA VAL A 86 17.21 -5.61 5.80
C VAL A 86 17.72 -4.38 5.04
N PHE A 87 17.33 -4.22 3.78
CA PHE A 87 17.74 -3.08 2.96
C PHE A 87 17.19 -1.76 3.51
N GLY A 88 15.92 -1.74 3.91
CA GLY A 88 15.28 -0.60 4.54
C GLY A 88 15.95 -0.20 5.85
N PHE A 89 16.37 -1.18 6.67
CA PHE A 89 17.09 -0.93 7.91
C PHE A 89 18.48 -0.36 7.66
N LEU A 90 19.28 -0.99 6.80
CA LEU A 90 20.62 -0.51 6.46
C LEU A 90 20.57 0.93 5.91
N PHE A 91 19.64 1.17 5.02
CA PHE A 91 19.44 2.50 4.44
C PHE A 91 18.98 3.53 5.49
N ALA A 92 17.98 3.19 6.30
CA ALA A 92 17.47 4.07 7.36
C ALA A 92 18.54 4.34 8.43
N TYR A 93 19.32 3.33 8.81
CA TYR A 93 20.42 3.47 9.74
C TYR A 93 21.52 4.36 9.15
N GLY A 94 21.89 4.16 7.89
CA GLY A 94 22.84 5.01 7.18
C GLY A 94 22.41 6.48 7.17
N ILE A 95 21.16 6.78 6.84
CA ILE A 95 20.65 8.16 6.81
C ILE A 95 20.59 8.80 8.20
N ASN A 96 20.17 8.05 9.25
CA ASN A 96 19.88 8.64 10.56
C ASN A 96 21.07 8.59 11.53
N TYR A 97 22.03 7.65 11.37
CA TYR A 97 23.12 7.38 12.31
C TYR A 97 24.52 7.60 11.73
N THR A 98 24.65 8.13 10.53
CA THR A 98 25.97 8.47 9.95
C THR A 98 25.99 9.93 9.52
N ASN A 99 27.21 10.45 9.27
CA ASN A 99 27.42 11.79 8.68
C ASN A 99 27.78 11.69 7.19
N MET A 100 27.19 10.68 6.48
CA MET A 100 27.46 10.49 5.05
C MET A 100 27.07 11.71 4.21
N PRO A 101 27.79 11.98 3.11
CA PRO A 101 27.41 13.03 2.16
C PRO A 101 26.15 12.65 1.38
N CYS A 102 25.52 13.65 0.76
CA CYS A 102 24.36 13.49 -0.15
C CYS A 102 23.11 12.83 0.44
N LYS A 103 22.86 12.92 1.76
CA LYS A 103 21.68 12.30 2.41
C LYS A 103 20.36 12.67 1.76
N ARG A 104 20.17 13.95 1.36
CA ARG A 104 18.94 14.43 0.73
C ARG A 104 18.69 13.72 -0.62
N PHE A 105 19.75 13.57 -1.41
CA PHE A 105 19.69 12.82 -2.68
C PHE A 105 19.23 11.38 -2.44
N PHE A 106 19.85 10.67 -1.51
CA PHE A 106 19.46 9.29 -1.15
C PHE A 106 18.00 9.21 -0.70
N GLN A 107 17.55 10.14 0.14
CA GLN A 107 16.17 10.18 0.62
C GLN A 107 15.16 10.36 -0.51
N VAL A 108 15.43 11.24 -1.46
CA VAL A 108 14.56 11.48 -2.61
C VAL A 108 14.51 10.25 -3.52
N VAL A 109 15.68 9.73 -3.90
CA VAL A 109 15.76 8.57 -4.80
C VAL A 109 15.10 7.33 -4.21
N ALA A 110 15.29 7.09 -2.89
CA ALA A 110 14.67 5.96 -2.20
C ALA A 110 13.13 5.98 -2.26
N LEU A 111 12.51 7.15 -2.44
CA LEU A 111 11.05 7.29 -2.51
C LEU A 111 10.48 7.14 -3.93
N LEU A 112 11.30 7.26 -4.96
CA LEU A 112 10.83 7.23 -6.35
C LEU A 112 10.02 5.96 -6.69
N PRO A 113 10.38 4.74 -6.25
CA PRO A 113 9.59 3.55 -6.56
C PRO A 113 8.16 3.59 -6.00
N THR A 114 7.89 4.37 -4.95
CA THR A 114 6.52 4.51 -4.41
C THR A 114 5.60 5.33 -5.32
N MET A 115 6.19 6.13 -6.20
CA MET A 115 5.44 6.98 -7.14
C MET A 115 5.07 6.25 -8.43
N ALA A 116 5.75 5.13 -8.73
CA ALA A 116 5.49 4.32 -9.91
C ALA A 116 4.54 3.16 -9.59
N PRO A 117 3.61 2.80 -10.50
CA PRO A 117 2.86 1.55 -10.41
C PRO A 117 3.81 0.34 -10.34
N SER A 118 3.43 -0.71 -9.61
CA SER A 118 4.23 -1.95 -9.52
C SER A 118 4.50 -2.58 -10.90
N VAL A 119 3.57 -2.42 -11.84
CA VAL A 119 3.73 -2.82 -13.24
C VAL A 119 4.93 -2.16 -13.89
N VAL A 120 5.14 -0.87 -13.66
CA VAL A 120 6.26 -0.12 -14.25
C VAL A 120 7.60 -0.63 -13.72
N THR A 121 7.65 -0.98 -12.43
CA THR A 121 8.86 -1.58 -11.81
C THR A 121 9.16 -2.96 -12.41
N GLY A 122 8.14 -3.81 -12.54
CA GLY A 122 8.26 -5.12 -13.17
C GLY A 122 8.67 -5.02 -14.65
N LEU A 123 8.07 -4.07 -15.39
CA LEU A 123 8.40 -3.81 -16.79
C LEU A 123 9.85 -3.34 -16.95
N ALA A 124 10.29 -2.38 -16.12
CA ALA A 124 11.67 -1.91 -16.12
C ALA A 124 12.66 -3.03 -15.77
N PHE A 125 12.28 -3.93 -14.85
CA PHE A 125 13.07 -5.12 -14.54
C PHE A 125 13.22 -6.01 -15.78
N ILE A 126 12.15 -6.26 -16.53
CA ILE A 126 12.18 -7.02 -17.77
C ILE A 126 13.06 -6.34 -18.84
N MET A 127 12.95 -5.03 -18.99
CA MET A 127 13.77 -4.25 -19.93
C MET A 127 15.25 -4.30 -19.61
N LEU A 128 15.62 -4.29 -18.33
CA LEU A 128 17.01 -4.33 -17.89
C LEU A 128 17.57 -5.77 -17.87
N PHE A 129 16.80 -6.70 -17.33
CA PHE A 129 17.26 -8.03 -16.94
C PHE A 129 16.52 -9.18 -17.63
N GLY A 130 15.56 -8.92 -18.50
CA GLY A 130 14.85 -9.95 -19.27
C GLY A 130 15.77 -10.70 -20.24
N ARG A 131 15.25 -11.70 -20.95
CA ARG A 131 15.99 -12.53 -21.93
C ARG A 131 16.73 -11.73 -22.99
N ARG A 132 16.19 -10.55 -23.38
CA ARG A 132 16.80 -9.57 -24.29
C ARG A 132 17.01 -8.22 -23.59
N GLY A 133 17.17 -8.23 -22.26
CA GLY A 133 17.35 -7.04 -21.47
C GLY A 133 18.64 -6.29 -21.78
N PHE A 134 18.63 -4.99 -21.52
CA PHE A 134 19.78 -4.13 -21.80
C PHE A 134 21.05 -4.61 -21.07
N ILE A 135 20.96 -4.95 -19.78
CA ILE A 135 22.12 -5.39 -19.00
C ILE A 135 22.49 -6.83 -19.35
N THR A 136 21.51 -7.73 -19.37
CA THR A 136 21.76 -9.16 -19.56
C THR A 136 22.26 -9.50 -20.97
N TRP A 137 21.58 -8.98 -21.99
CA TRP A 137 21.88 -9.34 -23.37
C TRP A 137 22.82 -8.34 -24.07
N GLN A 138 22.53 -7.03 -23.99
CA GLN A 138 23.31 -6.06 -24.77
C GLN A 138 24.66 -5.74 -24.14
N LEU A 139 24.72 -5.65 -22.77
CA LEU A 139 25.95 -5.28 -22.09
C LEU A 139 26.81 -6.50 -21.71
N LEU A 140 26.20 -7.55 -21.14
CA LEU A 140 26.92 -8.70 -20.59
C LEU A 140 26.87 -9.94 -21.50
N HIS A 141 26.08 -9.92 -22.58
CA HIS A 141 25.87 -11.05 -23.51
C HIS A 141 25.47 -12.37 -22.81
N LEU A 142 24.80 -12.27 -21.66
CA LEU A 142 24.38 -13.41 -20.85
C LEU A 142 23.03 -13.94 -21.35
N LYS A 143 22.94 -15.25 -21.56
CA LYS A 143 21.67 -15.96 -21.85
C LYS A 143 21.08 -16.49 -20.55
N VAL A 144 20.61 -15.59 -19.68
CA VAL A 144 20.03 -15.95 -18.38
C VAL A 144 18.54 -15.65 -18.43
N ASP A 145 17.73 -16.59 -17.93
CA ASP A 145 16.31 -16.38 -17.71
C ASP A 145 16.09 -15.99 -16.25
N LEU A 146 15.80 -14.72 -16.02
CA LEU A 146 15.57 -14.16 -14.69
C LEU A 146 14.09 -14.13 -14.30
N TYR A 147 13.21 -14.66 -15.17
CA TYR A 147 11.80 -14.84 -14.82
C TYR A 147 11.64 -15.94 -13.75
N GLY A 148 10.56 -15.86 -12.99
CA GLY A 148 10.27 -16.83 -11.94
C GLY A 148 10.63 -16.33 -10.54
N PRO A 149 10.95 -17.23 -9.58
CA PRO A 149 11.09 -16.89 -8.17
C PRO A 149 12.20 -15.87 -7.89
N PHE A 150 13.31 -15.93 -8.61
CA PHE A 150 14.42 -15.00 -8.43
C PHE A 150 14.07 -13.57 -8.88
N GLY A 151 13.55 -13.44 -10.09
CA GLY A 151 13.14 -12.13 -10.62
C GLY A 151 12.02 -11.50 -9.79
N LEU A 152 11.05 -12.32 -9.36
CA LEU A 152 9.99 -11.89 -8.48
C LEU A 152 10.52 -11.39 -7.14
N TRP A 153 11.44 -12.13 -6.53
CA TRP A 153 12.10 -11.71 -5.28
C TRP A 153 12.78 -10.36 -5.40
N VAL A 154 13.58 -10.15 -6.45
CA VAL A 154 14.31 -8.88 -6.66
C VAL A 154 13.31 -7.74 -6.93
N ALA A 155 12.33 -7.95 -7.82
CA ALA A 155 11.32 -6.94 -8.16
C ALA A 155 10.50 -6.51 -6.93
N GLN A 156 10.02 -7.46 -6.13
CA GLN A 156 9.28 -7.18 -4.89
C GLN A 156 10.16 -6.51 -3.83
N THR A 157 11.43 -6.92 -3.70
CA THR A 157 12.37 -6.29 -2.76
C THR A 157 12.51 -4.80 -3.07
N ILE A 158 12.71 -4.43 -4.34
CA ILE A 158 12.86 -3.03 -4.76
C ILE A 158 11.52 -2.28 -4.62
N ALA A 159 10.41 -2.90 -4.96
CA ALA A 159 9.09 -2.28 -4.86
C ALA A 159 8.69 -1.96 -3.41
N PHE A 160 9.01 -2.84 -2.45
CA PHE A 160 8.64 -2.68 -1.04
C PHE A 160 9.73 -2.08 -0.15
N PHE A 161 10.97 -1.97 -0.63
CA PHE A 161 12.07 -1.31 0.07
C PHE A 161 11.71 0.10 0.57
N PRO A 162 11.07 1.01 -0.21
CA PRO A 162 10.74 2.34 0.26
C PRO A 162 9.80 2.33 1.47
N LEU A 163 8.80 1.43 1.47
CA LEU A 163 7.87 1.27 2.59
C LEU A 163 8.59 0.83 3.86
N ALA A 164 9.50 -0.15 3.74
CA ALA A 164 10.37 -0.58 4.82
C ALA A 164 11.24 0.58 5.33
N TYR A 165 11.89 1.30 4.43
CA TYR A 165 12.75 2.45 4.76
C TYR A 165 12.00 3.55 5.53
N ILE A 166 10.84 4.00 5.03
CA ILE A 166 10.05 5.06 5.67
C ILE A 166 9.64 4.64 7.08
N THR A 167 9.11 3.43 7.22
CA THR A 167 8.63 2.91 8.50
C THR A 167 9.76 2.77 9.50
N ILE A 168 10.87 2.15 9.10
CA ILE A 168 12.04 1.95 9.96
C ILE A 168 12.73 3.28 10.30
N SER A 169 12.82 4.20 9.35
CA SER A 169 13.36 5.55 9.61
C SER A 169 12.52 6.29 10.66
N GLY A 170 11.19 6.15 10.64
CA GLY A 170 10.30 6.66 11.67
C GLY A 170 10.61 6.06 13.05
N VAL A 171 10.78 4.74 13.12
CA VAL A 171 11.15 4.03 14.34
C VAL A 171 12.50 4.49 14.88
N LEU A 172 13.52 4.53 14.04
CA LEU A 172 14.87 4.96 14.44
C LEU A 172 14.87 6.42 14.92
N LYS A 173 14.06 7.30 14.33
CA LYS A 173 13.92 8.70 14.77
C LYS A 173 13.21 8.84 16.11
N SER A 174 12.35 7.91 16.49
CA SER A 174 11.63 7.93 17.77
C SER A 174 12.47 7.47 18.96
N ILE A 175 13.60 6.80 18.73
CA ILE A 175 14.54 6.40 19.80
C ILE A 175 15.16 7.67 20.42
N SER A 176 15.07 7.77 21.74
CA SER A 176 15.66 8.90 22.48
C SER A 176 17.19 8.86 22.44
N PRO A 177 17.87 9.91 21.96
CA PRO A 177 19.33 9.97 21.96
C PRO A 177 19.94 9.85 23.35
N ASN A 178 19.21 10.25 24.40
CA ASN A 178 19.68 10.17 25.79
C ASN A 178 19.96 8.75 26.23
N LEU A 179 19.20 7.76 25.75
CA LEU A 179 19.44 6.35 26.09
C LEU A 179 20.75 5.84 25.50
N GLU A 180 21.08 6.27 24.29
CA GLU A 180 22.32 5.91 23.62
C GLU A 180 23.53 6.60 24.24
N LEU A 181 23.38 7.89 24.61
CA LEU A 181 24.42 8.64 25.32
C LEU A 181 24.67 8.10 26.72
N ALA A 182 23.62 7.73 27.47
CA ALA A 182 23.77 7.08 28.78
C ALA A 182 24.51 5.74 28.67
N ALA A 183 24.20 4.93 27.66
CA ALA A 183 24.91 3.70 27.42
C ALA A 183 26.39 3.93 27.04
N GLN A 184 26.70 5.01 26.29
CA GLN A 184 28.10 5.39 26.00
C GLN A 184 28.84 5.81 27.27
N ASN A 185 28.20 6.54 28.17
CA ASN A 185 28.78 6.91 29.46
C ASN A 185 29.11 5.69 30.33
N LEU A 186 28.33 4.60 30.16
CA LEU A 186 28.58 3.29 30.78
C LEU A 186 29.61 2.44 30.00
N GLY A 187 30.26 2.99 28.98
CA GLY A 187 31.31 2.32 28.22
C GLY A 187 30.87 1.56 26.97
N ALA A 188 29.58 1.56 26.62
CA ALA A 188 29.09 0.90 25.40
C ALA A 188 29.52 1.72 24.15
N ARG A 189 30.23 1.09 23.20
CA ARG A 189 30.70 1.75 21.96
C ARG A 189 30.50 0.88 20.73
N GLY A 190 30.42 1.51 19.57
CA GLY A 190 30.41 0.86 18.24
C GLY A 190 29.37 -0.24 18.11
N TRP A 191 29.78 -1.44 17.70
CA TRP A 191 28.92 -2.60 17.50
C TRP A 191 28.19 -3.07 18.75
N TYR A 192 28.83 -2.96 19.91
CA TYR A 192 28.20 -3.33 21.19
C TYR A 192 27.01 -2.41 21.51
N LEU A 193 27.18 -1.08 21.40
CA LEU A 193 26.10 -0.12 21.56
C LEU A 193 24.94 -0.39 20.56
N PHE A 194 25.28 -0.59 19.30
CA PHE A 194 24.30 -0.90 18.26
C PHE A 194 23.47 -2.14 18.60
N ARG A 195 24.12 -3.26 18.93
CA ARG A 195 23.44 -4.53 19.18
C ARG A 195 22.64 -4.53 20.48
N THR A 196 23.15 -3.93 21.54
CA THR A 196 22.56 -4.00 22.89
C THR A 196 21.51 -2.91 23.16
N VAL A 197 21.62 -1.75 22.52
CA VAL A 197 20.73 -0.60 22.76
C VAL A 197 19.90 -0.29 21.52
N THR A 198 20.53 0.18 20.44
CA THR A 198 19.81 0.70 19.28
C THR A 198 18.93 -0.38 18.63
N LEU A 199 19.46 -1.57 18.36
CA LEU A 199 18.72 -2.66 17.73
C LEU A 199 17.61 -3.20 18.64
N ARG A 200 17.86 -3.34 19.95
CA ARG A 200 16.83 -3.79 20.90
C ARG A 200 15.67 -2.81 21.01
N LEU A 201 15.95 -1.51 21.05
CA LEU A 201 14.92 -0.48 21.07
C LEU A 201 14.16 -0.39 19.72
N ALA A 202 14.82 -0.70 18.62
CA ALA A 202 14.20 -0.72 17.29
C ALA A 202 13.35 -1.99 17.05
N THR A 203 13.60 -3.11 17.75
CA THR A 203 13.00 -4.44 17.46
C THR A 203 11.46 -4.42 17.35
N PRO A 204 10.68 -3.80 18.27
CA PRO A 204 9.23 -3.78 18.14
C PRO A 204 8.76 -3.04 16.88
N GLY A 205 9.46 -1.94 16.54
CA GLY A 205 9.17 -1.18 15.34
C GLY A 205 9.59 -1.91 14.06
N LEU A 206 10.70 -2.66 14.09
CA LEU A 206 11.13 -3.53 12.99
C LEU A 206 10.12 -4.66 12.74
N ALA A 207 9.60 -5.28 13.81
CA ALA A 207 8.55 -6.28 13.70
C ALA A 207 7.27 -5.69 13.07
N SER A 208 6.88 -4.47 13.48
CA SER A 208 5.74 -3.77 12.88
C SER A 208 5.96 -3.43 11.41
N ALA A 209 7.17 -2.97 11.04
CA ALA A 209 7.55 -2.73 9.66
C ALA A 209 7.53 -4.02 8.83
N PHE A 210 8.03 -5.13 9.39
CA PHE A 210 8.00 -6.44 8.74
C PHE A 210 6.57 -6.87 8.39
N LEU A 211 5.65 -6.81 9.35
CA LEU A 211 4.25 -7.18 9.12
C LEU A 211 3.56 -6.26 8.10
N LEU A 212 3.84 -4.96 8.15
CA LEU A 212 3.30 -4.01 7.19
C LEU A 212 3.77 -4.30 5.75
N VAL A 213 5.05 -4.60 5.57
CA VAL A 213 5.63 -4.97 4.28
C VAL A 213 5.09 -6.34 3.83
N ALA A 214 4.97 -7.31 4.75
CA ALA A 214 4.44 -8.64 4.46
C ALA A 214 3.00 -8.60 3.92
N ILE A 215 2.11 -7.79 4.52
CA ILE A 215 0.74 -7.61 4.00
C ILE A 215 0.77 -7.09 2.56
N ASN A 216 1.62 -6.10 2.26
CA ASN A 216 1.71 -5.54 0.92
C ASN A 216 2.33 -6.52 -0.08
N SER A 217 3.33 -7.31 0.33
CA SER A 217 3.98 -8.31 -0.51
C SER A 217 3.04 -9.50 -0.82
N LEU A 218 2.29 -9.99 0.18
CA LEU A 218 1.26 -11.02 0.00
C LEU A 218 0.15 -10.57 -0.96
N ALA A 219 -0.22 -9.29 -0.89
CA ALA A 219 -1.27 -8.69 -1.71
C ALA A 219 -0.77 -8.19 -3.08
N ASP A 220 0.52 -8.38 -3.40
CA ASP A 220 1.09 -7.93 -4.66
C ASP A 220 0.59 -8.79 -5.83
N PHE A 221 0.15 -8.11 -6.87
CA PHE A 221 -0.34 -8.71 -8.10
C PHE A 221 0.54 -8.33 -9.29
N GLY A 222 1.00 -7.08 -9.34
CA GLY A 222 1.66 -6.54 -10.52
C GLY A 222 3.03 -7.15 -10.82
N ASN A 223 3.89 -7.30 -9.82
CA ASN A 223 5.20 -7.92 -10.01
C ASN A 223 5.09 -9.41 -10.36
N PRO A 224 4.31 -10.24 -9.65
CA PRO A 224 4.14 -11.64 -10.03
C PRO A 224 3.58 -11.83 -11.44
N MET A 225 2.65 -10.98 -11.87
CA MET A 225 2.03 -11.07 -13.19
C MET A 225 3.01 -10.82 -14.34
N LEU A 226 3.99 -9.92 -14.14
CA LEU A 226 4.97 -9.58 -15.17
C LEU A 226 6.24 -10.43 -15.11
N VAL A 227 6.77 -10.66 -13.90
CA VAL A 227 8.09 -11.25 -13.71
C VAL A 227 8.02 -12.71 -13.26
N GLY A 228 6.85 -13.15 -12.78
CA GLY A 228 6.67 -14.50 -12.24
C GLY A 228 6.88 -15.63 -13.27
N GLY A 229 6.56 -15.40 -14.55
CA GLY A 229 6.63 -16.45 -15.56
C GLY A 229 5.77 -17.66 -15.14
N ASN A 230 6.36 -18.85 -15.07
CA ASN A 230 5.68 -20.08 -14.63
C ASN A 230 5.58 -20.21 -13.09
N TYR A 231 6.08 -19.24 -12.34
CA TYR A 231 5.98 -19.21 -10.89
C TYR A 231 4.73 -18.48 -10.45
N HIS A 232 3.62 -19.21 -10.41
CA HIS A 232 2.31 -18.66 -10.05
C HIS A 232 2.20 -18.45 -8.54
N VAL A 233 1.55 -17.34 -8.16
CA VAL A 233 1.13 -17.04 -6.78
C VAL A 233 -0.39 -16.91 -6.73
N LEU A 234 -1.00 -17.00 -5.54
CA LEU A 234 -2.47 -16.99 -5.38
C LEU A 234 -3.15 -15.81 -6.07
N ALA A 235 -2.55 -14.61 -6.02
CA ALA A 235 -3.13 -13.42 -6.64
C ALA A 235 -3.21 -13.51 -8.16
N THR A 236 -2.16 -14.00 -8.81
CA THR A 236 -2.13 -14.19 -10.27
C THR A 236 -2.94 -15.40 -10.70
N GLU A 237 -2.90 -16.48 -9.91
CA GLU A 237 -3.69 -17.68 -10.21
C GLU A 237 -5.20 -17.40 -10.13
N ALA A 238 -5.66 -16.68 -9.09
CA ALA A 238 -7.05 -16.24 -8.99
C ALA A 238 -7.49 -15.43 -10.22
N TYR A 239 -6.62 -14.56 -10.73
CA TYR A 239 -6.88 -13.81 -11.95
C TYR A 239 -6.96 -14.70 -13.18
N THR A 240 -6.03 -15.64 -13.35
CA THR A 240 -6.00 -16.58 -14.48
C THR A 240 -7.23 -17.50 -14.49
N GLN A 241 -7.68 -17.96 -13.32
CA GLN A 241 -8.91 -18.76 -13.22
C GLN A 241 -10.14 -17.96 -13.68
N VAL A 242 -10.25 -16.70 -13.27
CA VAL A 242 -11.38 -15.83 -13.66
C VAL A 242 -11.35 -15.47 -15.14
N THR A 243 -10.20 -15.03 -15.66
CA THR A 243 -10.11 -14.43 -17.01
C THR A 243 -9.69 -15.42 -18.09
N GLY A 244 -8.90 -16.42 -17.74
CA GLY A 244 -8.41 -17.45 -18.68
C GLY A 244 -9.26 -18.71 -18.71
N ALA A 245 -9.64 -19.22 -17.54
CA ALA A 245 -10.44 -20.45 -17.44
C ALA A 245 -11.95 -20.20 -17.32
N TRP A 246 -12.38 -18.95 -17.12
CA TRP A 246 -13.79 -18.55 -16.88
C TRP A 246 -14.41 -19.25 -15.67
N ASP A 247 -13.56 -19.67 -14.71
CA ASP A 247 -13.94 -20.35 -13.46
C ASP A 247 -14.01 -19.32 -12.30
N LEU A 248 -15.11 -18.58 -12.25
CA LEU A 248 -15.38 -17.60 -11.20
C LEU A 248 -15.38 -18.20 -9.78
N PRO A 249 -16.01 -19.38 -9.53
CA PRO A 249 -15.97 -20.01 -8.21
C PRO A 249 -14.55 -20.36 -7.75
N MET A 250 -13.70 -20.89 -8.63
CA MET A 250 -12.32 -21.20 -8.30
C MET A 250 -11.51 -19.92 -8.05
N GLY A 251 -11.67 -18.87 -8.88
CA GLY A 251 -11.06 -17.57 -8.66
C GLY A 251 -11.45 -16.93 -7.31
N ALA A 252 -12.74 -17.06 -6.93
CA ALA A 252 -13.23 -16.62 -5.63
C ALA A 252 -12.59 -17.42 -4.48
N THR A 253 -12.52 -18.74 -4.61
CA THR A 253 -11.89 -19.64 -3.63
C THR A 253 -10.43 -19.27 -3.38
N LEU A 254 -9.63 -19.10 -4.43
CA LEU A 254 -8.22 -18.73 -4.35
C LEU A 254 -8.03 -17.33 -3.73
N SER A 255 -8.92 -16.41 -4.06
CA SER A 255 -8.91 -15.04 -3.48
C SER A 255 -9.20 -15.07 -1.98
N VAL A 256 -10.11 -15.92 -1.50
CA VAL A 256 -10.38 -16.12 -0.07
C VAL A 256 -9.18 -16.76 0.64
N PHE A 257 -8.53 -17.76 0.04
CA PHE A 257 -7.30 -18.33 0.62
C PHE A 257 -6.17 -17.31 0.73
N LEU A 258 -6.08 -16.33 -0.18
CA LEU A 258 -5.12 -15.25 -0.07
C LEU A 258 -5.42 -14.29 1.09
N VAL A 259 -6.71 -14.13 1.44
CA VAL A 259 -7.11 -13.28 2.58
C VAL A 259 -6.68 -13.88 3.92
N ILE A 260 -6.61 -15.20 4.07
CA ILE A 260 -6.28 -15.84 5.34
C ILE A 260 -4.93 -15.39 5.90
N PRO A 261 -3.78 -15.54 5.19
CA PRO A 261 -2.49 -15.10 5.68
C PRO A 261 -2.42 -13.58 5.89
N THR A 262 -3.06 -12.77 5.03
CA THR A 262 -3.07 -11.32 5.20
C THR A 262 -3.86 -10.88 6.44
N LEU A 263 -4.98 -11.52 6.75
CA LEU A 263 -5.73 -11.30 8.00
C LEU A 263 -4.93 -11.72 9.23
N ILE A 264 -4.27 -12.87 9.20
CA ILE A 264 -3.42 -13.32 10.32
C ILE A 264 -2.36 -12.26 10.62
N VAL A 265 -1.63 -11.81 9.58
CA VAL A 265 -0.59 -10.78 9.73
C VAL A 265 -1.19 -9.46 10.25
N PHE A 266 -2.36 -9.05 9.75
CA PHE A 266 -3.06 -7.86 10.20
C PHE A 266 -3.47 -7.95 11.68
N PHE A 267 -4.05 -9.08 12.13
CA PHE A 267 -4.44 -9.26 13.53
C PHE A 267 -3.21 -9.26 14.45
N VAL A 268 -2.13 -9.93 14.05
CA VAL A 268 -0.86 -9.90 14.80
C VAL A 268 -0.34 -8.48 14.92
N GLN A 269 -0.33 -7.71 13.82
CA GLN A 269 0.10 -6.32 13.84
C GLN A 269 -0.77 -5.46 14.75
N ARG A 270 -2.10 -5.53 14.61
CA ARG A 270 -3.04 -4.67 15.32
C ARG A 270 -3.12 -4.96 16.81
N TYR A 271 -3.24 -6.23 17.19
CA TYR A 271 -3.53 -6.61 18.58
C TYR A 271 -2.29 -6.92 19.39
N TYR A 272 -1.23 -7.39 18.79
CA TYR A 272 -0.02 -7.79 19.51
C TYR A 272 1.06 -6.72 19.52
N LEU A 273 1.36 -6.11 18.40
CA LEU A 273 2.46 -5.14 18.29
C LEU A 273 2.02 -3.71 18.63
N GLU A 274 0.85 -3.25 18.19
CA GLU A 274 0.37 -1.91 18.52
C GLU A 274 0.09 -1.74 20.02
N LYS A 275 -0.36 -2.79 20.70
CA LYS A 275 -0.57 -2.80 22.14
C LYS A 275 0.74 -2.74 22.95
N ASN A 276 1.80 -3.36 22.42
CA ASN A 276 3.12 -3.43 23.05
C ASN A 276 4.09 -2.36 22.52
N SER A 277 3.63 -1.45 21.67
CA SER A 277 4.42 -0.29 21.25
C SER A 277 4.72 0.56 22.48
N TYR A 278 5.94 0.48 22.96
CA TYR A 278 6.46 1.39 23.98
C TYR A 278 6.53 2.79 23.37
N VAL A 279 5.41 3.50 23.39
CA VAL A 279 5.45 4.96 23.32
C VAL A 279 6.25 5.37 24.53
N THR A 280 7.49 5.78 24.32
CA THR A 280 8.29 6.39 25.37
C THR A 280 7.46 7.53 25.97
N VAL A 281 7.15 7.41 27.25
CA VAL A 281 6.25 8.26 28.05
C VAL A 281 6.71 9.73 28.09
N THR A 282 7.87 10.04 27.55
CA THR A 282 8.39 11.39 27.43
C THR A 282 8.25 11.86 25.97
N GLY A 283 7.02 12.26 25.64
CA GLY A 283 6.70 12.91 24.38
C GLY A 283 7.51 14.18 24.17
N LYS A 284 7.77 14.47 22.94
CA LYS A 284 8.49 15.51 22.20
C LYS A 284 9.94 15.10 21.95
N PRO A 285 10.31 14.93 20.67
CA PRO A 285 11.72 14.86 20.29
C PRO A 285 12.38 16.15 20.80
N VAL A 286 13.33 15.99 21.71
CA VAL A 286 14.12 17.15 22.15
C VAL A 286 14.97 17.55 20.94
N ALA A 287 14.55 18.61 20.29
CA ALA A 287 15.30 19.20 19.18
C ALA A 287 16.68 19.64 19.71
N GLY A 288 17.75 19.15 19.06
CA GLY A 288 19.11 19.61 19.32
C GLY A 288 20.05 18.62 19.99
N LEU A 289 19.63 17.39 20.37
CA LEU A 289 20.56 16.40 20.91
C LEU A 289 21.39 15.75 19.79
N ILE A 290 22.71 15.74 19.97
CA ILE A 290 23.65 15.08 19.07
C ILE A 290 23.44 13.56 19.20
N ARG A 291 23.06 12.91 18.10
CA ARG A 291 22.98 11.44 18.05
C ARG A 291 24.38 10.84 17.97
N VAL A 292 24.50 9.66 18.55
CA VAL A 292 25.70 8.83 18.38
C VAL A 292 25.84 8.46 16.91
N THR A 293 26.96 8.81 16.32
CA THR A 293 27.26 8.49 14.91
C THR A 293 28.06 7.20 14.80
N ALA A 294 27.80 6.45 13.75
CA ALA A 294 28.57 5.27 13.41
C ALA A 294 30.02 5.65 13.04
N GLY A 295 30.97 4.73 13.28
CA GLY A 295 32.36 4.95 12.94
C GLY A 295 32.60 5.13 11.44
N PRO A 296 33.79 5.62 11.03
CA PRO A 296 34.07 5.99 9.64
C PRO A 296 33.98 4.80 8.66
N MET A 297 34.44 3.63 9.06
CA MET A 297 34.34 2.41 8.22
C MET A 297 32.88 2.01 7.98
N ALA A 298 32.04 2.00 9.02
CA ALA A 298 30.62 1.70 8.89
C ALA A 298 29.90 2.76 8.03
N THR A 299 30.29 4.03 8.19
CA THR A 299 29.76 5.13 7.37
C THR A 299 30.09 4.94 5.89
N GLY A 300 31.34 4.55 5.56
CA GLY A 300 31.76 4.28 4.18
C GLY A 300 31.02 3.10 3.55
N LEU A 301 30.87 1.99 4.29
CA LEU A 301 30.12 0.82 3.81
C LEU A 301 28.64 1.12 3.59
N LEU A 302 28.01 1.84 4.53
CA LEU A 302 26.60 2.25 4.40
C LEU A 302 26.39 3.26 3.26
N TRP A 303 27.35 4.17 3.06
CA TRP A 303 27.31 5.09 1.93
C TRP A 303 27.39 4.35 0.59
N ALA A 304 28.34 3.40 0.46
CA ALA A 304 28.48 2.57 -0.74
C ALA A 304 27.21 1.74 -1.01
N PHE A 305 26.62 1.15 0.03
CA PHE A 305 25.34 0.43 -0.07
C PHE A 305 24.20 1.34 -0.53
N CYS A 306 24.05 2.53 0.08
CA CYS A 306 23.02 3.50 -0.30
C CYS A 306 23.21 3.98 -1.74
N MET A 307 24.47 4.19 -2.17
CA MET A 307 24.80 4.59 -3.55
C MET A 307 24.42 3.49 -4.54
N LEU A 308 24.82 2.25 -4.27
CA LEU A 308 24.50 1.10 -5.14
C LEU A 308 22.98 0.93 -5.30
N LEU A 309 22.24 0.99 -4.19
CA LEU A 309 20.77 0.85 -4.21
C LEU A 309 20.11 2.01 -4.96
N CYS A 310 20.58 3.24 -4.74
CA CYS A 310 20.07 4.40 -5.47
C CYS A 310 20.38 4.32 -6.96
N LEU A 311 21.56 3.86 -7.35
CA LEU A 311 21.91 3.60 -8.75
C LEU A 311 20.99 2.56 -9.37
N ALA A 312 20.70 1.46 -8.68
CA ALA A 312 19.75 0.46 -9.15
C ALA A 312 18.35 1.04 -9.37
N ILE A 313 17.84 1.85 -8.43
CA ILE A 313 16.55 2.54 -8.56
C ILE A 313 16.56 3.51 -9.74
N LEU A 314 17.61 4.31 -9.88
CA LEU A 314 17.73 5.27 -10.98
C LEU A 314 17.85 4.57 -12.35
N MET A 315 18.54 3.42 -12.43
CA MET A 315 18.55 2.61 -13.66
C MET A 315 17.16 2.11 -14.03
N ILE A 316 16.38 1.63 -13.05
CA ILE A 316 15.01 1.17 -13.27
C ILE A 316 14.12 2.30 -13.81
N ILE A 317 14.20 3.49 -13.22
CA ILE A 317 13.40 4.63 -13.66
C ILE A 317 13.96 5.20 -14.95
N GLY A 318 15.27 5.30 -15.07
CA GLY A 318 15.97 5.80 -16.24
C GLY A 318 15.66 5.00 -17.50
N VAL A 319 15.61 3.67 -17.41
CA VAL A 319 15.27 2.83 -18.56
C VAL A 319 13.83 3.06 -19.03
N VAL A 320 12.88 3.27 -18.12
CA VAL A 320 11.50 3.59 -18.49
C VAL A 320 11.41 4.94 -19.21
N ILE A 321 12.12 5.94 -18.68
CA ILE A 321 12.17 7.28 -19.32
C ILE A 321 12.82 7.19 -20.69
N LEU A 322 13.99 6.54 -20.82
CA LEU A 322 14.67 6.35 -22.09
C LEU A 322 13.77 5.65 -23.11
N PHE A 323 13.05 4.62 -22.66
CA PHE A 323 12.15 3.87 -23.51
C PHE A 323 10.96 4.70 -24.00
N ALA A 324 10.43 5.58 -23.15
CA ALA A 324 9.32 6.47 -23.52
C ALA A 324 9.69 7.48 -24.63
N PHE A 325 10.99 7.77 -24.78
CA PHE A 325 11.49 8.77 -25.74
C PHE A 325 12.34 8.18 -26.88
N THR A 326 12.40 6.85 -27.02
CA THR A 326 13.14 6.19 -28.11
C THR A 326 12.20 5.42 -29.03
N THR A 327 12.49 5.38 -30.31
CA THR A 327 11.65 4.71 -31.32
C THR A 327 11.52 3.21 -31.08
N ALA A 328 12.60 2.52 -30.75
CA ALA A 328 12.60 1.11 -30.40
C ALA A 328 13.81 0.82 -29.49
N PHE A 329 13.57 0.75 -28.18
CA PHE A 329 14.63 0.49 -27.22
C PHE A 329 15.36 -0.83 -27.53
N GLY A 330 16.68 -0.79 -27.56
CA GLY A 330 17.50 -1.94 -27.86
C GLY A 330 17.82 -2.14 -29.36
N TYR A 331 17.16 -1.43 -30.24
CA TYR A 331 17.39 -1.52 -31.69
C TYR A 331 17.55 -0.15 -32.35
N ASP A 332 16.67 0.81 -32.06
CA ASP A 332 16.69 2.15 -32.63
C ASP A 332 16.50 3.19 -31.52
N TYR A 333 17.54 3.94 -31.23
CA TYR A 333 17.58 4.95 -30.18
C TYR A 333 17.26 6.37 -30.69
N THR A 334 16.67 6.50 -31.87
CA THR A 334 16.21 7.81 -32.35
C THR A 334 15.15 8.37 -31.41
N PHE A 335 15.26 9.66 -31.11
CA PHE A 335 14.34 10.37 -30.25
C PHE A 335 12.97 10.52 -30.90
N THR A 336 11.90 10.16 -30.16
CA THR A 336 10.52 10.35 -30.60
C THR A 336 9.62 10.84 -29.46
N LEU A 337 8.60 11.61 -29.80
CA LEU A 337 7.51 12.01 -28.91
C LEU A 337 6.18 11.32 -29.28
N ASP A 338 6.19 10.44 -30.27
CA ASP A 338 4.96 9.81 -30.76
C ASP A 338 4.23 9.05 -29.64
N TYR A 339 4.96 8.28 -28.81
CA TYR A 339 4.37 7.54 -27.71
C TYR A 339 3.73 8.43 -26.65
N PHE A 340 4.35 9.56 -26.38
CA PHE A 340 3.79 10.55 -25.47
C PHE A 340 2.51 11.16 -26.07
N ARG A 341 2.52 11.48 -27.35
CA ARG A 341 1.38 12.05 -28.05
C ARG A 341 0.21 11.06 -28.10
N GLU A 342 0.46 9.82 -28.49
CA GLU A 342 -0.57 8.78 -28.59
C GLU A 342 -1.08 8.35 -27.21
N GLY A 343 -0.19 8.09 -26.26
CA GLY A 343 -0.56 7.56 -24.94
C GLY A 343 -1.19 8.59 -24.01
N VAL A 344 -0.76 9.85 -24.08
CA VAL A 344 -1.21 10.89 -23.13
C VAL A 344 -2.25 11.83 -23.75
N LEU A 345 -2.04 12.27 -25.00
CA LEU A 345 -2.88 13.30 -25.61
C LEU A 345 -4.08 12.74 -26.40
N GLN A 346 -3.95 11.56 -27.00
CA GLN A 346 -5.01 10.95 -27.82
C GLN A 346 -5.84 9.90 -27.07
N SER A 347 -5.39 9.43 -25.94
CA SER A 347 -6.05 8.37 -25.17
C SER A 347 -6.88 8.94 -24.03
N ASN A 348 -8.17 8.59 -23.95
CA ASN A 348 -9.04 8.91 -22.82
C ASN A 348 -8.65 8.18 -21.52
N VAL A 349 -7.79 7.17 -21.61
CA VAL A 349 -7.38 6.32 -20.49
C VAL A 349 -6.69 7.11 -19.37
N MET A 350 -5.86 8.10 -19.73
CA MET A 350 -5.23 8.98 -18.76
C MET A 350 -6.28 9.88 -18.07
N ALA A 351 -7.21 10.43 -18.83
CA ALA A 351 -8.29 11.27 -18.29
C ALA A 351 -9.18 10.46 -17.34
N HIS A 352 -9.56 9.23 -17.71
CA HIS A 352 -10.32 8.33 -16.84
C HIS A 352 -9.57 8.05 -15.54
N SER A 353 -8.26 7.78 -15.61
CA SER A 353 -7.43 7.55 -14.43
C SER A 353 -7.35 8.76 -13.51
N TRP A 354 -7.24 9.97 -14.08
CA TRP A 354 -7.24 11.22 -13.33
C TRP A 354 -8.59 11.45 -12.62
N VAL A 355 -9.69 11.35 -13.35
CA VAL A 355 -11.04 11.54 -12.80
C VAL A 355 -11.33 10.52 -11.70
N ALA A 356 -11.09 9.24 -11.97
CA ALA A 356 -11.32 8.17 -10.99
C ALA A 356 -10.46 8.36 -9.73
N SER A 357 -9.18 8.70 -9.88
CA SER A 357 -8.27 8.89 -8.73
C SER A 357 -8.60 10.14 -7.92
N MET A 358 -9.00 11.23 -8.59
CA MET A 358 -9.42 12.46 -7.93
C MET A 358 -10.70 12.26 -7.11
N ALA A 359 -11.70 11.59 -7.71
CA ALA A 359 -12.94 11.23 -7.03
C ALA A 359 -12.67 10.30 -5.83
N THR A 360 -11.84 9.28 -6.03
CA THR A 360 -11.42 8.36 -4.96
C THR A 360 -10.74 9.11 -3.80
N ALA A 361 -9.80 10.00 -4.10
CA ALA A 361 -9.10 10.78 -3.08
C ALA A 361 -10.06 11.68 -2.28
N ALA A 362 -11.01 12.32 -2.96
CA ALA A 362 -12.03 13.14 -2.33
C ALA A 362 -12.93 12.31 -1.40
N ILE A 363 -13.49 11.20 -1.91
CA ILE A 363 -14.34 10.30 -1.14
C ILE A 363 -13.60 9.73 0.08
N THR A 364 -12.40 9.22 -0.13
CA THR A 364 -11.56 8.64 0.93
C THR A 364 -11.25 9.65 2.03
N THR A 365 -10.93 10.90 1.66
CA THR A 365 -10.61 11.96 2.62
C THR A 365 -11.85 12.37 3.41
N VAL A 366 -12.99 12.57 2.73
CA VAL A 366 -14.25 12.96 3.38
C VAL A 366 -14.77 11.85 4.30
N LEU A 367 -14.82 10.60 3.83
CA LEU A 367 -15.23 9.46 4.65
C LEU A 367 -14.24 9.20 5.79
N GLY A 368 -12.95 9.33 5.53
CA GLY A 368 -11.91 9.14 6.53
C GLY A 368 -12.03 10.11 7.69
N ILE A 369 -12.29 11.40 7.44
CA ILE A 369 -12.48 12.39 8.51
C ILE A 369 -13.82 12.17 9.24
N ALA A 370 -14.90 11.86 8.53
CA ALA A 370 -16.19 11.59 9.15
C ALA A 370 -16.10 10.39 10.11
N LEU A 371 -15.51 9.30 9.66
CA LEU A 371 -15.25 8.11 10.48
C LEU A 371 -14.34 8.42 11.68
N ALA A 372 -13.25 9.15 11.47
CA ALA A 372 -12.31 9.51 12.53
C ALA A 372 -12.98 10.40 13.58
N PHE A 373 -13.79 11.36 13.16
CA PHE A 373 -14.54 12.22 14.09
C PHE A 373 -15.53 11.40 14.91
N LEU A 374 -16.31 10.52 14.29
CA LEU A 374 -17.24 9.65 14.99
C LEU A 374 -16.53 8.73 15.97
N THR A 375 -15.46 8.06 15.54
CA THR A 375 -14.76 7.06 16.37
C THR A 375 -13.89 7.67 17.46
N ILE A 376 -13.33 8.86 17.31
CA ILE A 376 -12.44 9.48 18.30
C ILE A 376 -13.18 10.42 19.25
N ARG A 377 -14.15 11.20 18.73
CA ARG A 377 -14.81 12.27 19.50
C ARG A 377 -16.18 11.89 20.06
N LYS A 378 -16.83 10.86 19.51
CA LYS A 378 -18.14 10.45 19.97
C LYS A 378 -18.12 9.09 20.67
N LYS A 379 -18.94 8.94 21.70
CA LYS A 379 -19.16 7.66 22.41
C LYS A 379 -20.51 7.11 21.95
N PHE A 380 -20.50 5.93 21.34
CA PHE A 380 -21.71 5.24 20.90
C PHE A 380 -21.49 3.73 20.84
N PRO A 381 -22.54 2.91 21.00
CA PRO A 381 -22.45 1.47 20.87
C PRO A 381 -22.09 1.10 19.42
N GLY A 382 -21.13 0.17 19.25
CA GLY A 382 -20.62 -0.21 17.92
C GLY A 382 -19.41 0.59 17.41
N ARG A 383 -18.90 1.55 18.19
CA ARG A 383 -17.71 2.35 17.85
C ARG A 383 -16.50 1.48 17.47
N THR A 384 -16.24 0.42 18.26
CA THR A 384 -15.14 -0.51 18.00
C THR A 384 -15.33 -1.29 16.69
N VAL A 385 -16.58 -1.66 16.37
CA VAL A 385 -16.93 -2.32 15.13
C VAL A 385 -16.71 -1.38 13.95
N MET A 386 -17.13 -0.11 14.08
CA MET A 386 -16.90 0.92 13.06
C MET A 386 -15.40 1.14 12.79
N ASP A 387 -14.58 1.25 13.84
CA ASP A 387 -13.12 1.35 13.74
C ASP A 387 -12.51 0.12 13.06
N PHE A 388 -12.98 -1.08 13.43
CA PHE A 388 -12.53 -2.33 12.81
C PHE A 388 -12.87 -2.37 11.31
N LEU A 389 -14.12 -2.08 10.93
CA LEU A 389 -14.56 -2.09 9.54
C LEU A 389 -13.86 -1.02 8.69
N ALA A 390 -13.57 0.15 9.28
CA ALA A 390 -12.80 1.19 8.60
C ALA A 390 -11.36 0.75 8.29
N MET A 391 -10.78 -0.14 9.11
CA MET A 391 -9.41 -0.62 8.96
C MET A 391 -9.28 -1.94 8.20
N LEU A 392 -10.36 -2.72 8.11
CA LEU A 392 -10.38 -4.05 7.49
C LEU A 392 -9.82 -4.07 6.05
N PRO A 393 -10.13 -3.08 5.17
CA PRO A 393 -9.62 -3.11 3.79
C PRO A 393 -8.09 -3.03 3.64
N VAL A 394 -7.33 -2.65 4.69
CA VAL A 394 -5.85 -2.71 4.67
C VAL A 394 -5.35 -4.13 4.49
N SER A 395 -6.02 -5.08 5.15
CA SER A 395 -5.61 -6.48 5.16
C SER A 395 -6.10 -7.27 3.95
N LEU A 396 -6.96 -6.67 3.14
CA LEU A 396 -7.55 -7.38 2.00
C LEU A 396 -6.72 -7.14 0.73
N PRO A 397 -6.34 -8.21 0.02
CA PRO A 397 -5.74 -8.07 -1.29
C PRO A 397 -6.64 -7.29 -2.25
N GLY A 398 -6.03 -6.47 -3.12
CA GLY A 398 -6.81 -5.71 -4.10
C GLY A 398 -7.63 -6.61 -5.03
N THR A 399 -7.08 -7.72 -5.45
CA THR A 399 -7.76 -8.73 -6.27
C THR A 399 -9.02 -9.28 -5.60
N PHE A 400 -8.96 -9.55 -4.29
CA PHE A 400 -10.14 -9.95 -3.52
C PHE A 400 -11.22 -8.86 -3.52
N ILE A 401 -10.85 -7.59 -3.27
CA ILE A 401 -11.81 -6.47 -3.28
C ILE A 401 -12.45 -6.33 -4.67
N GLY A 402 -11.65 -6.35 -5.74
CA GLY A 402 -12.15 -6.22 -7.11
C GLY A 402 -13.13 -7.33 -7.48
N LEU A 403 -12.75 -8.59 -7.21
CA LEU A 403 -13.61 -9.74 -7.50
C LEU A 403 -14.88 -9.75 -6.65
N ALA A 404 -14.78 -9.42 -5.35
CA ALA A 404 -15.94 -9.32 -4.47
C ALA A 404 -16.94 -8.25 -4.95
N MET A 405 -16.44 -7.10 -5.42
CA MET A 405 -17.28 -6.02 -5.95
C MET A 405 -18.01 -6.44 -7.23
N ILE A 406 -17.33 -7.11 -8.17
CA ILE A 406 -18.00 -7.65 -9.37
C ILE A 406 -19.09 -8.64 -8.97
N LEU A 407 -18.77 -9.64 -8.15
CA LEU A 407 -19.73 -10.66 -7.73
C LEU A 407 -20.94 -10.09 -6.98
N ALA A 408 -20.77 -8.95 -6.31
CA ALA A 408 -21.85 -8.30 -5.57
C ALA A 408 -22.72 -7.40 -6.43
N PHE A 409 -22.17 -6.75 -7.45
CA PHE A 409 -22.82 -5.69 -8.21
C PHE A 409 -22.94 -5.97 -9.72
N ASN A 410 -22.75 -7.24 -10.13
CA ASN A 410 -23.01 -7.66 -11.50
C ASN A 410 -24.50 -7.86 -11.78
N ASP A 411 -25.23 -8.37 -10.80
CA ASP A 411 -26.65 -8.71 -10.91
C ASP A 411 -27.43 -8.16 -9.71
N GLY A 412 -28.66 -7.77 -9.89
CA GLY A 412 -29.57 -7.40 -8.81
C GLY A 412 -30.02 -5.94 -8.81
N VAL A 413 -30.35 -5.39 -7.61
CA VAL A 413 -30.94 -4.05 -7.47
C VAL A 413 -29.95 -2.92 -7.77
N LEU A 414 -28.67 -3.17 -7.57
CA LEU A 414 -27.57 -2.21 -7.77
C LEU A 414 -26.58 -2.80 -8.78
N GLU A 415 -26.94 -2.72 -10.05
CA GLU A 415 -26.03 -3.09 -11.14
C GLU A 415 -25.05 -1.95 -11.39
N MET A 416 -23.76 -2.19 -11.06
CA MET A 416 -22.71 -1.18 -11.20
C MET A 416 -21.55 -1.66 -12.08
N THR A 417 -21.52 -2.96 -12.44
CA THR A 417 -20.47 -3.55 -13.28
C THR A 417 -20.37 -2.80 -14.61
N GLY A 418 -19.13 -2.52 -15.05
CA GLY A 418 -18.87 -1.78 -16.28
C GLY A 418 -18.96 -0.26 -16.15
N THR A 419 -19.27 0.29 -14.98
CA THR A 419 -19.36 1.74 -14.75
C THR A 419 -18.11 2.31 -14.09
N LEU A 420 -17.87 3.62 -14.27
CA LEU A 420 -16.82 4.34 -13.54
C LEU A 420 -17.06 4.32 -12.02
N ALA A 421 -18.32 4.25 -11.60
CA ALA A 421 -18.71 4.29 -10.19
C ALA A 421 -18.16 3.09 -9.40
N ILE A 422 -18.23 1.85 -9.94
CA ILE A 422 -17.70 0.67 -9.26
C ILE A 422 -16.18 0.74 -9.12
N ILE A 423 -15.48 1.31 -10.11
CA ILE A 423 -14.04 1.53 -10.08
C ILE A 423 -13.68 2.50 -8.94
N ILE A 424 -14.35 3.67 -8.89
CA ILE A 424 -14.15 4.67 -7.84
C ILE A 424 -14.44 4.09 -6.46
N LEU A 425 -15.52 3.33 -6.30
CA LEU A 425 -15.88 2.70 -5.02
C LEU A 425 -14.87 1.64 -4.59
N GLY A 426 -14.46 0.75 -5.48
CA GLY A 426 -13.44 -0.26 -5.19
C GLY A 426 -12.11 0.35 -4.76
N MET A 427 -11.65 1.39 -5.46
CA MET A 427 -10.46 2.16 -5.08
C MET A 427 -10.66 2.90 -3.75
N SER A 428 -11.84 3.50 -3.52
CA SER A 428 -12.15 4.22 -2.28
C SER A 428 -12.13 3.30 -1.07
N LEU A 429 -12.70 2.11 -1.17
CA LEU A 429 -12.62 1.10 -0.13
C LEU A 429 -11.18 0.71 0.18
N ARG A 430 -10.36 0.50 -0.85
CA ARG A 430 -8.95 0.13 -0.69
C ARG A 430 -8.14 1.22 0.02
N GLN A 431 -8.44 2.51 -0.24
CA GLN A 431 -7.72 3.65 0.33
C GLN A 431 -8.34 4.17 1.64
N LEU A 432 -9.57 3.78 1.99
CA LEU A 432 -10.28 4.25 3.19
C LEU A 432 -9.47 4.18 4.49
N PRO A 433 -8.72 3.07 4.78
CA PRO A 433 -7.92 2.97 5.99
C PRO A 433 -6.85 4.05 6.10
N VAL A 434 -6.28 4.48 4.98
CA VAL A 434 -5.25 5.53 4.94
C VAL A 434 -5.86 6.87 5.30
N GLY A 435 -6.97 7.25 4.65
CA GLY A 435 -7.72 8.47 4.97
C GLY A 435 -8.13 8.52 6.43
N TYR A 436 -8.66 7.41 6.93
CA TYR A 436 -9.07 7.26 8.32
C TYR A 436 -7.90 7.43 9.31
N ARG A 437 -6.77 6.74 9.10
CA ARG A 437 -5.57 6.85 9.97
C ARG A 437 -5.00 8.26 10.00
N GLN A 438 -4.91 8.94 8.86
CA GLN A 438 -4.42 10.31 8.78
C GLN A 438 -5.34 11.28 9.54
N ALA A 439 -6.64 11.13 9.41
CA ALA A 439 -7.62 11.93 10.14
C ALA A 439 -7.57 11.64 11.65
N VAL A 440 -7.44 10.38 12.07
CA VAL A 440 -7.26 9.99 13.49
C VAL A 440 -5.99 10.60 14.06
N ALA A 441 -4.86 10.54 13.33
CA ALA A 441 -3.61 11.13 13.78
C ALA A 441 -3.72 12.65 13.94
N GLY A 442 -4.37 13.33 13.01
CA GLY A 442 -4.65 14.76 13.10
C GLY A 442 -5.56 15.13 14.28
N LEU A 443 -6.67 14.40 14.45
CA LEU A 443 -7.61 14.63 15.56
C LEU A 443 -6.97 14.44 16.93
N LYS A 444 -6.06 13.47 17.09
CA LYS A 444 -5.34 13.24 18.36
C LYS A 444 -4.38 14.39 18.73
N GLN A 445 -3.98 15.23 17.77
CA GLN A 445 -3.13 16.41 18.02
C GLN A 445 -3.94 17.63 18.45
N ILE A 446 -5.28 17.61 18.25
CA ILE A 446 -6.17 18.70 18.66
C ILE A 446 -6.64 18.43 20.08
N GLU A 447 -6.38 19.37 20.99
CA GLU A 447 -6.84 19.28 22.37
C GLU A 447 -8.37 19.35 22.45
N GLY A 448 -8.98 18.42 23.23
CA GLY A 448 -10.44 18.39 23.42
C GLY A 448 -11.01 19.63 24.14
N SER A 449 -10.17 20.37 24.84
CA SER A 449 -10.49 21.64 25.49
C SER A 449 -11.07 22.68 24.54
N LEU A 450 -10.58 22.73 23.29
CA LEU A 450 -11.09 23.65 22.24
C LEU A 450 -12.54 23.32 21.85
N GLU A 451 -12.89 22.05 21.77
CA GLU A 451 -14.24 21.60 21.46
C GLU A 451 -15.19 21.86 22.64
N GLN A 452 -14.72 21.65 23.87
CA GLN A 452 -15.46 21.96 25.08
C GLN A 452 -15.74 23.46 25.20
N ALA A 453 -14.75 24.32 24.94
CA ALA A 453 -14.93 25.77 24.92
C ALA A 453 -15.98 26.20 23.88
N SER A 454 -15.94 25.60 22.68
CA SER A 454 -16.96 25.87 21.65
C SER A 454 -18.36 25.49 22.10
N THR A 455 -18.50 24.34 22.74
CA THR A 455 -19.80 23.88 23.29
C THR A 455 -20.30 24.78 24.40
N ASN A 456 -19.41 25.25 25.30
CA ASN A 456 -19.75 26.19 26.35
C ASN A 456 -20.24 27.56 25.80
N LEU A 457 -19.77 27.94 24.60
CA LEU A 457 -20.24 29.13 23.87
C LEU A 457 -21.54 28.87 23.08
N GLY A 458 -22.18 27.72 23.27
CA GLY A 458 -23.47 27.37 22.65
C GLY A 458 -23.38 26.81 21.24
N ALA A 459 -22.17 26.50 20.72
CA ALA A 459 -22.03 25.88 19.41
C ALA A 459 -22.45 24.40 19.44
N ASN A 460 -23.22 23.97 18.45
CA ASN A 460 -23.55 22.56 18.26
C ASN A 460 -22.36 21.78 17.67
N SER A 461 -22.43 20.45 17.73
CA SER A 461 -21.36 19.55 17.24
C SER A 461 -20.96 19.81 15.79
N PHE A 462 -21.92 20.12 14.90
CA PHE A 462 -21.66 20.39 13.50
C PHE A 462 -20.91 21.73 13.30
N THR A 463 -21.29 22.77 14.04
CA THR A 463 -20.64 24.09 14.01
C THR A 463 -19.20 23.98 14.52
N THR A 464 -18.97 23.28 15.64
CA THR A 464 -17.63 23.00 16.19
C THR A 464 -16.77 22.25 15.18
N PHE A 465 -17.32 21.19 14.57
CA PHE A 465 -16.62 20.44 13.54
C PHE A 465 -16.22 21.32 12.36
N ARG A 466 -17.18 22.07 11.77
CA ARG A 466 -16.94 22.86 10.57
C ARG A 466 -16.02 24.05 10.80
N LYS A 467 -16.19 24.77 11.93
CA LYS A 467 -15.48 26.03 12.19
C LYS A 467 -14.16 25.89 12.94
N ILE A 468 -13.96 24.79 13.70
CA ILE A 468 -12.76 24.57 14.53
C ILE A 468 -12.00 23.36 14.06
N VAL A 469 -12.59 22.16 14.09
CA VAL A 469 -11.90 20.91 13.83
C VAL A 469 -11.41 20.82 12.39
N LEU A 470 -12.29 21.07 11.42
CA LEU A 470 -11.98 20.93 10.00
C LEU A 470 -10.83 21.86 9.52
N PRO A 471 -10.81 23.16 9.89
CA PRO A 471 -9.69 24.04 9.54
C PRO A 471 -8.36 23.62 10.17
N MET A 472 -8.37 23.13 11.42
CA MET A 472 -7.16 22.64 12.10
C MET A 472 -6.61 21.36 11.48
N LEU A 473 -7.46 20.55 10.86
CA LEU A 473 -7.07 19.33 10.17
C LEU A 473 -6.59 19.54 8.73
N LYS A 474 -6.60 20.77 8.21
CA LYS A 474 -6.28 21.06 6.81
C LYS A 474 -5.01 20.36 6.32
N ASN A 475 -3.93 20.40 7.09
CA ASN A 475 -2.67 19.76 6.71
C ASN A 475 -2.78 18.23 6.64
N SER A 476 -3.41 17.60 7.65
CA SER A 476 -3.63 16.14 7.66
C SER A 476 -4.53 15.69 6.52
N LEU A 477 -5.56 16.48 6.18
CA LEU A 477 -6.46 16.21 5.07
C LEU A 477 -5.76 16.35 3.72
N SER A 478 -4.93 17.38 3.55
CA SER A 478 -4.13 17.55 2.32
C SER A 478 -3.18 16.37 2.10
N VAL A 479 -2.50 15.91 3.15
CA VAL A 479 -1.63 14.73 3.08
C VAL A 479 -2.44 13.47 2.73
N SER A 480 -3.61 13.29 3.37
CA SER A 480 -4.51 12.18 3.07
C SER A 480 -4.96 12.17 1.61
N PHE A 481 -5.40 13.32 1.10
CA PHE A 481 -5.86 13.49 -0.27
C PHE A 481 -4.75 13.17 -1.29
N VAL A 482 -3.58 13.78 -1.14
CA VAL A 482 -2.44 13.56 -2.05
C VAL A 482 -2.01 12.10 -2.03
N TYR A 483 -1.93 11.49 -0.85
CA TYR A 483 -1.54 10.09 -0.73
C TYR A 483 -2.58 9.14 -1.36
N ALA A 484 -3.87 9.36 -1.08
CA ALA A 484 -4.95 8.58 -1.68
C ALA A 484 -4.98 8.73 -3.21
N PHE A 485 -4.79 9.95 -3.72
CA PHE A 485 -4.67 10.22 -5.15
C PHE A 485 -3.51 9.43 -5.80
N MET A 486 -2.29 9.56 -5.25
CA MET A 486 -1.11 8.84 -5.76
C MET A 486 -1.32 7.32 -5.76
N ARG A 487 -1.85 6.79 -4.66
CA ARG A 487 -2.09 5.34 -4.52
C ARG A 487 -3.18 4.86 -5.48
N SER A 488 -4.20 5.68 -5.74
CA SER A 488 -5.27 5.34 -6.68
C SER A 488 -4.79 5.34 -8.13
N MET A 489 -3.97 6.34 -8.53
CA MET A 489 -3.32 6.36 -9.84
C MET A 489 -2.47 5.11 -10.10
N ASN A 490 -1.85 4.58 -9.06
CA ASN A 490 -0.96 3.41 -9.14
C ASN A 490 -1.67 2.08 -8.86
N THR A 491 -2.97 2.10 -8.57
CA THR A 491 -3.73 0.89 -8.24
C THR A 491 -3.92 0.03 -9.49
N LEU A 492 -3.53 -1.24 -9.39
CA LEU A 492 -3.73 -2.26 -10.41
C LEU A 492 -4.64 -3.39 -9.88
N SER A 493 -4.25 -4.01 -8.78
CA SER A 493 -4.86 -5.23 -8.27
C SER A 493 -6.35 -5.12 -7.96
N THR A 494 -6.83 -3.95 -7.51
CA THR A 494 -8.25 -3.75 -7.21
C THR A 494 -9.07 -3.54 -8.48
N VAL A 495 -8.51 -2.81 -9.46
CA VAL A 495 -9.27 -2.38 -10.64
C VAL A 495 -9.19 -3.37 -11.80
N ILE A 496 -8.30 -4.37 -11.74
CA ILE A 496 -8.10 -5.35 -12.83
C ILE A 496 -9.37 -6.09 -13.22
N PHE A 497 -10.27 -6.33 -12.26
CA PHE A 497 -11.56 -6.94 -12.50
C PHE A 497 -12.68 -5.93 -12.77
N LEU A 498 -12.51 -4.64 -12.42
CA LEU A 498 -13.57 -3.63 -12.46
C LEU A 498 -13.60 -2.81 -13.73
N VAL A 499 -12.50 -2.79 -14.49
CA VAL A 499 -12.40 -2.04 -15.75
C VAL A 499 -13.27 -2.64 -16.84
N SER A 500 -13.74 -1.79 -17.73
CA SER A 500 -14.48 -2.17 -18.94
C SER A 500 -13.82 -1.55 -20.17
N PRO A 501 -14.20 -1.94 -21.40
CA PRO A 501 -13.70 -1.31 -22.63
C PRO A 501 -13.95 0.21 -22.65
N GLU A 502 -15.07 0.66 -22.10
CA GLU A 502 -15.41 2.09 -22.01
C GLU A 502 -14.60 2.82 -20.93
N TRP A 503 -14.43 2.17 -19.75
CA TRP A 503 -13.76 2.75 -18.59
C TRP A 503 -12.46 2.00 -18.28
N ASN A 504 -11.45 2.21 -19.11
CA ASN A 504 -10.10 1.66 -18.87
C ASN A 504 -9.22 2.67 -18.14
N LEU A 505 -8.26 2.16 -17.36
CA LEU A 505 -7.32 2.96 -16.57
C LEU A 505 -5.88 2.78 -17.06
N ALA A 506 -5.03 3.79 -16.86
CA ALA A 506 -3.65 3.79 -17.32
C ALA A 506 -2.83 2.61 -16.79
N SER A 507 -2.99 2.24 -15.52
CA SER A 507 -2.28 1.10 -14.92
C SER A 507 -2.64 -0.24 -15.58
N ILE A 508 -3.91 -0.43 -15.95
CA ILE A 508 -4.40 -1.63 -16.65
C ILE A 508 -3.94 -1.63 -18.10
N ASN A 509 -4.03 -0.48 -18.77
CA ASN A 509 -3.60 -0.35 -20.15
C ASN A 509 -2.10 -0.66 -20.32
N ILE A 510 -1.26 -0.13 -19.42
CA ILE A 510 0.18 -0.45 -19.38
C ILE A 510 0.40 -1.97 -19.22
N MET A 511 -0.32 -2.61 -18.31
CA MET A 511 -0.22 -4.04 -18.10
C MET A 511 -0.69 -4.85 -19.32
N SER A 512 -1.81 -4.47 -19.94
CA SER A 512 -2.33 -5.11 -21.15
C SER A 512 -1.33 -5.04 -22.29
N LEU A 513 -0.75 -3.86 -22.54
CA LEU A 513 0.27 -3.66 -23.56
C LEU A 513 1.53 -4.47 -23.26
N ALA A 514 1.95 -4.55 -22.01
CA ALA A 514 3.11 -5.36 -21.59
C ALA A 514 2.88 -6.85 -21.86
N ASN A 515 1.69 -7.37 -21.54
CA ASN A 515 1.33 -8.78 -21.76
C ASN A 515 1.20 -9.14 -23.26
N GLN A 516 0.81 -8.18 -24.10
CA GLN A 516 0.75 -8.35 -25.56
C GLN A 516 2.13 -8.23 -26.23
N GLY A 517 3.19 -7.96 -25.47
CA GLY A 517 4.54 -7.76 -25.99
C GLY A 517 4.76 -6.39 -26.67
N PHE A 518 3.77 -5.51 -26.59
CA PHE A 518 3.87 -4.11 -27.08
C PHE A 518 4.58 -3.25 -26.03
N LEU A 519 5.89 -3.43 -25.93
CA LEU A 519 6.72 -2.71 -24.99
C LEU A 519 7.10 -1.29 -25.42
N PRO A 520 7.00 -0.87 -26.67
CA PRO A 520 6.67 0.51 -27.02
C PRO A 520 5.42 0.57 -27.88
N THR A 521 4.51 1.45 -27.49
CA THR A 521 3.21 1.70 -28.09
C THR A 521 3.20 1.90 -29.60
N GLY A 522 2.12 1.49 -30.26
CA GLY A 522 1.69 1.92 -31.60
C GLY A 522 2.53 1.46 -32.80
N LYS A 523 3.82 1.76 -32.87
CA LYS A 523 4.66 1.36 -34.02
C LYS A 523 5.00 -0.14 -34.03
N CYS A 524 5.06 -0.81 -32.90
CA CYS A 524 5.18 -2.26 -32.85
C CYS A 524 3.93 -2.96 -33.40
N GLN A 525 2.75 -2.38 -33.22
CA GLN A 525 1.51 -2.87 -33.82
C GLN A 525 1.58 -2.81 -35.36
N VAL A 526 2.06 -1.72 -35.89
CA VAL A 526 2.24 -1.54 -37.34
C VAL A 526 3.33 -2.47 -37.90
N PHE A 527 4.43 -2.65 -37.16
CA PHE A 527 5.53 -3.52 -37.57
C PHE A 527 5.16 -5.01 -37.54
N LEU A 528 4.40 -5.47 -36.54
CA LEU A 528 3.90 -6.85 -36.48
C LEU A 528 2.75 -7.10 -37.45
N GLY A 529 1.89 -6.12 -37.68
CA GLY A 529 0.83 -6.18 -38.70
C GLY A 529 1.37 -6.23 -40.14
N ASN A 530 2.39 -5.48 -40.42
CA ASN A 530 3.04 -5.50 -41.77
C ASN A 530 3.95 -6.70 -42.02
N SER A 531 4.41 -7.40 -40.95
CA SER A 531 5.20 -8.64 -41.12
C SER A 531 4.36 -9.89 -41.42
N PHE A 532 3.04 -9.82 -41.23
CA PHE A 532 2.13 -10.89 -41.64
C PHE A 532 1.63 -10.74 -43.10
N ASP A 533 1.81 -9.58 -43.71
CA ASP A 533 1.44 -9.34 -45.11
C ASP A 533 2.61 -9.51 -46.09
N CYS A 534 3.80 -9.89 -45.65
CA CYS A 534 4.90 -10.30 -46.52
C CYS A 534 4.87 -11.82 -46.72
N ARG A 535 4.09 -12.28 -47.70
CA ARG A 535 4.34 -13.54 -48.40
C ARG A 535 5.59 -13.42 -49.27
#